data_b0014262225f09774e008e3f3f4afeb2
#
_entry.id   b0014262225f09774e008e3f3f4afeb2
#
_cell.length_a   1.000
_cell.length_b   1.000
_cell.length_c   1.000
_cell.angle_alpha   90.00
_cell.angle_beta   90.00
_cell.angle_gamma   90.00
#
_symmetry.space_group_name_H-M   'P 1'
#
loop_
_entity.id
_entity.type
_entity.pdbx_description
1 polymer ?
#
loop_
_entity_poly.entity_id
_entity_poly.type
_entity_poly.pdbx_seq_one_letter_code
_entity_poly.pdbx_strand_id
1 'polypeptide(L)'
;MVTAAPTVTKNDLLQLKLPATIDEVIFQLEQIISYCEINNSPAGYFAVLYHKVTCRVKECIADKDFEDGMRMEKLDVAFATRYLNAYYLWLGEKPLSASWKLAFDAFADNSTLVIQHLLLGMNAHINLDLGVATGLIMQGVLLEGIHNDFNTINAILASMIDNIEDCLTTINPLMKLLDLKIFNYDEMLVSFSISTARDGAWSFAEDLSNKKDIDYENCIAARDKRIEQLGNGIAKPHGFLLKLVAKIIRFFEKKNVAEVIKKLGM
;
A
#
# COMPACT_ATOMS: atom_id res chain seq x y z
N MET A 1 -29.83 -15.27 -19.92
CA MET A 1 -29.05 -15.89 -18.83
C MET A 1 -27.80 -15.05 -18.65
N VAL A 2 -27.69 -14.31 -17.54
CA VAL A 2 -26.46 -13.61 -17.22
C VAL A 2 -25.53 -14.69 -16.67
N THR A 3 -24.53 -15.08 -17.44
CA THR A 3 -23.46 -15.96 -16.95
C THR A 3 -22.76 -15.22 -15.82
N ALA A 4 -22.85 -15.75 -14.59
CA ALA A 4 -22.08 -15.23 -13.47
C ALA A 4 -20.60 -15.18 -13.87
N ALA A 5 -19.93 -14.05 -13.62
CA ALA A 5 -18.49 -13.96 -13.84
C ALA A 5 -17.79 -15.09 -13.09
N PRO A 6 -16.74 -15.70 -13.64
CA PRO A 6 -16.03 -16.78 -12.98
C PRO A 6 -15.50 -16.30 -11.61
N THR A 7 -15.81 -17.06 -10.57
CA THR A 7 -15.39 -16.76 -9.21
C THR A 7 -13.90 -17.03 -9.06
N VAL A 8 -13.11 -16.01 -8.74
CA VAL A 8 -11.66 -16.14 -8.50
C VAL A 8 -11.43 -16.95 -7.23
N THR A 9 -10.58 -17.97 -7.31
CA THR A 9 -10.23 -18.84 -6.17
C THR A 9 -8.82 -18.54 -5.65
N LYS A 10 -8.50 -19.02 -4.43
CA LYS A 10 -7.15 -18.97 -3.87
C LYS A 10 -6.11 -19.61 -4.82
N ASN A 11 -6.47 -20.74 -5.42
CA ASN A 11 -5.57 -21.46 -6.33
C ASN A 11 -5.30 -20.68 -7.60
N ASP A 12 -6.30 -20.00 -8.16
CA ASP A 12 -6.12 -19.14 -9.34
C ASP A 12 -5.09 -18.05 -9.05
N LEU A 13 -5.20 -17.37 -7.90
CA LEU A 13 -4.25 -16.35 -7.48
C LEU A 13 -2.83 -16.90 -7.30
N LEU A 14 -2.67 -18.08 -6.69
CA LEU A 14 -1.37 -18.70 -6.44
C LEU A 14 -0.68 -19.21 -7.71
N GLN A 15 -1.40 -19.34 -8.83
CA GLN A 15 -0.86 -19.73 -10.12
C GLN A 15 -0.47 -18.54 -11.01
N LEU A 16 -0.81 -17.30 -10.61
CA LEU A 16 -0.42 -16.10 -11.35
C LEU A 16 1.10 -15.93 -11.33
N LYS A 17 1.65 -15.61 -12.49
CA LYS A 17 3.05 -15.20 -12.61
C LYS A 17 3.17 -13.73 -12.21
N LEU A 18 4.32 -13.32 -11.71
CA LEU A 18 4.58 -11.92 -11.44
C LEU A 18 4.46 -11.09 -12.73
N PRO A 19 3.89 -9.87 -12.65
CA PRO A 19 3.58 -9.06 -13.82
C PRO A 19 4.84 -8.53 -14.51
N ALA A 20 4.76 -8.36 -15.83
CA ALA A 20 5.79 -7.73 -16.65
C ALA A 20 5.35 -6.36 -17.21
N THR A 21 4.07 -6.03 -17.14
CA THR A 21 3.48 -4.77 -17.63
C THR A 21 2.53 -4.17 -16.60
N ILE A 22 2.27 -2.86 -16.70
CA ILE A 22 1.31 -2.18 -15.81
C ILE A 22 -0.12 -2.72 -16.00
N ASP A 23 -0.47 -3.19 -17.19
CA ASP A 23 -1.75 -3.83 -17.47
C ASP A 23 -1.90 -5.15 -16.71
N GLU A 24 -0.84 -5.95 -16.65
CA GLU A 24 -0.83 -7.18 -15.87
C GLU A 24 -0.88 -6.90 -14.37
N VAL A 25 -0.28 -5.79 -13.89
CA VAL A 25 -0.42 -5.34 -12.50
C VAL A 25 -1.88 -5.03 -12.20
N ILE A 26 -2.53 -4.20 -13.02
CA ILE A 26 -3.94 -3.82 -12.86
C ILE A 26 -4.82 -5.07 -12.84
N PHE A 27 -4.64 -5.97 -13.81
CA PHE A 27 -5.38 -7.23 -13.86
C PHE A 27 -5.23 -8.05 -12.57
N GLN A 28 -3.99 -8.20 -12.06
CA GLN A 28 -3.77 -8.99 -10.85
C GLN A 28 -4.37 -8.35 -9.60
N LEU A 29 -4.33 -7.01 -9.50
CA LEU A 29 -5.02 -6.27 -8.44
C LEU A 29 -6.54 -6.48 -8.50
N GLU A 30 -7.15 -6.48 -9.69
CA GLU A 30 -8.58 -6.77 -9.89
C GLU A 30 -8.93 -8.20 -9.43
N GLN A 31 -8.07 -9.19 -9.72
CA GLN A 31 -8.28 -10.56 -9.25
C GLN A 31 -8.23 -10.64 -7.71
N ILE A 32 -7.27 -9.95 -7.08
CA ILE A 32 -7.16 -9.89 -5.62
C ILE A 32 -8.39 -9.20 -5.01
N ILE A 33 -8.82 -8.08 -5.58
CA ILE A 33 -10.01 -7.33 -5.13
C ILE A 33 -11.25 -8.22 -5.18
N SER A 34 -11.48 -8.86 -6.33
CA SER A 34 -12.61 -9.78 -6.53
C SER A 34 -12.60 -10.94 -5.53
N TYR A 35 -11.43 -11.55 -5.32
CA TYR A 35 -11.26 -12.60 -4.32
C TYR A 35 -11.58 -12.10 -2.91
N CYS A 36 -11.10 -10.90 -2.55
CA CYS A 36 -11.32 -10.32 -1.22
C CYS A 36 -12.78 -9.93 -1.00
N GLU A 37 -13.50 -9.43 -2.00
CA GLU A 37 -14.94 -9.15 -1.92
C GLU A 37 -15.74 -10.41 -1.62
N ILE A 38 -15.46 -11.51 -2.35
CA ILE A 38 -16.17 -12.78 -2.19
C ILE A 38 -15.89 -13.40 -0.83
N ASN A 39 -14.65 -13.32 -0.34
CA ASN A 39 -14.22 -13.95 0.92
C ASN A 39 -14.31 -13.00 2.13
N ASN A 40 -14.86 -11.79 2.00
CA ASN A 40 -14.91 -10.76 3.03
C ASN A 40 -13.53 -10.52 3.69
N SER A 41 -12.47 -10.49 2.88
CA SER A 41 -11.10 -10.31 3.34
C SER A 41 -10.68 -8.83 3.39
N PRO A 42 -10.26 -8.29 4.56
CA PRO A 42 -9.74 -6.92 4.68
C PRO A 42 -8.50 -6.64 3.81
N ALA A 43 -7.83 -7.67 3.30
CA ALA A 43 -6.72 -7.52 2.36
C ALA A 43 -7.10 -6.73 1.11
N GLY A 44 -8.39 -6.73 0.73
CA GLY A 44 -8.92 -5.95 -0.38
C GLY A 44 -8.87 -4.43 -0.18
N TYR A 45 -8.77 -3.93 1.05
CA TYR A 45 -8.76 -2.48 1.30
C TYR A 45 -7.53 -1.80 0.68
N PHE A 46 -6.34 -2.35 0.94
CA PHE A 46 -5.13 -1.81 0.34
C PHE A 46 -5.06 -2.11 -1.16
N ALA A 47 -5.49 -3.31 -1.59
CA ALA A 47 -5.48 -3.69 -2.99
C ALA A 47 -6.30 -2.72 -3.86
N VAL A 48 -7.50 -2.32 -3.43
CA VAL A 48 -8.36 -1.40 -4.19
C VAL A 48 -7.79 0.02 -4.21
N LEU A 49 -7.21 0.49 -3.11
CA LEU A 49 -6.52 1.78 -3.08
C LEU A 49 -5.34 1.78 -4.06
N TYR A 50 -4.52 0.74 -4.01
CA TYR A 50 -3.34 0.62 -4.87
C TYR A 50 -3.72 0.46 -6.35
N HIS A 51 -4.80 -0.25 -6.66
CA HIS A 51 -5.37 -0.33 -8.00
C HIS A 51 -5.69 1.06 -8.58
N LYS A 52 -6.36 1.93 -7.79
CA LYS A 52 -6.67 3.31 -8.22
C LYS A 52 -5.40 4.10 -8.54
N VAL A 53 -4.38 3.99 -7.67
CA VAL A 53 -3.07 4.65 -7.88
C VAL A 53 -2.42 4.15 -9.16
N THR A 54 -2.35 2.83 -9.37
CA THR A 54 -1.73 2.22 -10.56
C THR A 54 -2.46 2.63 -11.85
N CYS A 55 -3.80 2.65 -11.84
CA CYS A 55 -4.58 3.15 -12.98
C CYS A 55 -4.24 4.62 -13.28
N ARG A 56 -4.14 5.47 -12.26
CA ARG A 56 -3.78 6.88 -12.47
C ARG A 56 -2.36 7.05 -12.98
N VAL A 57 -1.40 6.27 -12.49
CA VAL A 57 -0.02 6.25 -13.01
C VAL A 57 0.00 5.86 -14.49
N LYS A 58 -0.77 4.82 -14.87
CA LYS A 58 -0.90 4.41 -16.28
C LYS A 58 -1.46 5.53 -17.17
N GLU A 59 -2.48 6.26 -16.71
CA GLU A 59 -3.02 7.41 -17.42
C GLU A 59 -1.94 8.49 -17.61
N CYS A 60 -1.23 8.86 -16.55
CA CYS A 60 -0.15 9.85 -16.61
C CYS A 60 1.01 9.43 -17.54
N ILE A 61 1.30 8.12 -17.63
CA ILE A 61 2.26 7.62 -18.63
C ILE A 61 1.74 7.86 -20.06
N ALA A 62 0.46 7.55 -20.31
CA ALA A 62 -0.17 7.76 -21.62
C ALA A 62 -0.26 9.25 -22.00
N ASP A 63 -0.53 10.12 -21.03
CA ASP A 63 -0.64 11.58 -21.18
C ASP A 63 0.75 12.27 -21.29
N LYS A 64 1.84 11.50 -21.11
CA LYS A 64 3.23 11.99 -21.15
C LYS A 64 3.56 12.99 -20.05
N ASP A 65 3.00 12.81 -18.87
CA ASP A 65 3.27 13.64 -17.69
C ASP A 65 4.65 13.35 -17.08
N PHE A 66 5.30 12.25 -17.47
CA PHE A 66 6.65 11.87 -17.05
C PHE A 66 7.70 12.17 -18.11
N GLU A 67 8.93 12.51 -17.68
CA GLU A 67 10.07 12.71 -18.56
C GLU A 67 10.43 11.41 -19.31
N ASP A 68 10.33 10.26 -18.64
CA ASP A 68 10.57 8.94 -19.20
C ASP A 68 9.48 7.94 -18.78
N GLY A 69 8.38 7.92 -19.53
CA GLY A 69 7.23 7.07 -19.26
C GLY A 69 7.56 5.58 -19.26
N MET A 70 8.48 5.11 -20.13
CA MET A 70 8.90 3.69 -20.15
C MET A 70 9.68 3.30 -18.89
N ARG A 71 10.49 4.19 -18.36
CA ARG A 71 11.21 3.98 -17.10
C ARG A 71 10.23 3.98 -15.92
N MET A 72 9.24 4.88 -15.96
CA MET A 72 8.20 4.93 -14.93
C MET A 72 7.31 3.71 -14.93
N GLU A 73 6.95 3.16 -16.10
CA GLU A 73 6.25 1.87 -16.16
C GLU A 73 7.09 0.74 -15.53
N LYS A 74 8.39 0.66 -15.85
CA LYS A 74 9.27 -0.34 -15.24
C LYS A 74 9.36 -0.19 -13.72
N LEU A 75 9.42 1.06 -13.22
CA LEU A 75 9.43 1.31 -11.77
C LEU A 75 8.11 0.88 -11.13
N ASP A 76 6.97 1.25 -11.72
CA ASP A 76 5.65 0.87 -11.21
C ASP A 76 5.47 -0.64 -11.16
N VAL A 77 5.85 -1.36 -12.24
CA VAL A 77 5.81 -2.82 -12.30
C VAL A 77 6.72 -3.46 -11.25
N ALA A 78 7.96 -2.98 -11.09
CA ALA A 78 8.88 -3.49 -10.09
C ALA A 78 8.36 -3.23 -8.66
N PHE A 79 7.78 -2.07 -8.42
CA PHE A 79 7.17 -1.68 -7.15
C PHE A 79 5.94 -2.53 -6.84
N ALA A 80 5.02 -2.67 -7.80
CA ALA A 80 3.83 -3.52 -7.67
C ALA A 80 4.17 -4.98 -7.44
N THR A 81 5.18 -5.49 -8.14
CA THR A 81 5.65 -6.88 -7.99
C THR A 81 6.01 -7.22 -6.55
N ARG A 82 6.54 -6.28 -5.78
CA ARG A 82 6.89 -6.51 -4.38
C ARG A 82 5.64 -6.74 -3.51
N TYR A 83 4.62 -5.91 -3.67
CA TYR A 83 3.33 -6.11 -2.98
C TYR A 83 2.65 -7.42 -3.40
N LEU A 84 2.53 -7.65 -4.72
CA LEU A 84 1.88 -8.85 -5.24
C LEU A 84 2.56 -10.12 -4.76
N ASN A 85 3.91 -10.13 -4.78
CA ASN A 85 4.69 -11.26 -4.25
C ASN A 85 4.47 -11.45 -2.75
N ALA A 86 4.47 -10.37 -1.95
CA ALA A 86 4.17 -10.44 -0.52
C ALA A 86 2.76 -11.01 -0.27
N TYR A 87 1.76 -10.56 -1.05
CA TYR A 87 0.40 -11.07 -0.97
C TYR A 87 0.31 -12.57 -1.29
N TYR A 88 0.96 -13.02 -2.37
CA TYR A 88 0.95 -14.45 -2.74
C TYR A 88 1.72 -15.31 -1.75
N LEU A 89 2.82 -14.82 -1.19
CA LEU A 89 3.53 -15.52 -0.12
C LEU A 89 2.65 -15.66 1.12
N TRP A 90 1.97 -14.60 1.53
CA TRP A 90 1.01 -14.64 2.64
C TRP A 90 -0.14 -15.62 2.38
N LEU A 91 -0.76 -15.53 1.19
CA LEU A 91 -1.84 -16.42 0.79
C LEU A 91 -1.41 -17.90 0.76
N GLY A 92 -0.15 -18.16 0.38
CA GLY A 92 0.49 -19.47 0.35
C GLY A 92 1.13 -19.90 1.68
N GLU A 93 0.95 -19.12 2.76
CA GLU A 93 1.50 -19.40 4.11
C GLU A 93 3.04 -19.53 4.11
N LYS A 94 3.72 -18.73 3.27
CA LYS A 94 5.17 -18.71 3.14
C LYS A 94 5.77 -17.52 3.92
N PRO A 95 7.07 -17.59 4.29
CA PRO A 95 7.76 -16.47 4.92
C PRO A 95 7.75 -15.22 4.05
N LEU A 96 7.59 -14.05 4.67
CA LEU A 96 7.60 -12.73 4.05
C LEU A 96 8.33 -11.71 4.94
N SER A 97 8.48 -10.48 4.46
CA SER A 97 9.10 -9.40 5.24
C SER A 97 8.30 -9.12 6.51
N ALA A 98 8.96 -8.63 7.55
CA ALA A 98 8.35 -8.36 8.86
C ALA A 98 7.26 -7.27 8.76
N SER A 99 7.49 -6.23 7.97
CA SER A 99 6.54 -5.15 7.74
C SER A 99 5.26 -5.64 7.05
N TRP A 100 5.37 -6.47 5.99
CA TRP A 100 4.20 -7.07 5.35
C TRP A 100 3.50 -8.10 6.22
N LYS A 101 4.28 -8.89 6.98
CA LYS A 101 3.70 -9.83 7.95
C LYS A 101 2.82 -9.09 8.96
N LEU A 102 3.31 -7.99 9.53
CA LEU A 102 2.53 -7.17 10.46
C LEU A 102 1.24 -6.63 9.82
N ALA A 103 1.32 -6.12 8.57
CA ALA A 103 0.16 -5.61 7.84
C ALA A 103 -0.89 -6.71 7.60
N PHE A 104 -0.46 -7.90 7.23
CA PHE A 104 -1.38 -9.01 6.93
C PHE A 104 -1.91 -9.71 8.20
N ASP A 105 -1.10 -9.82 9.25
CA ASP A 105 -1.56 -10.35 10.55
C ASP A 105 -2.70 -9.50 11.14
N ALA A 106 -2.72 -8.20 10.85
CA ALA A 106 -3.79 -7.30 11.29
C ALA A 106 -5.17 -7.67 10.71
N PHE A 107 -5.25 -8.43 9.62
CA PHE A 107 -6.53 -8.90 9.05
C PHE A 107 -7.30 -9.85 9.97
N ALA A 108 -6.61 -10.54 10.88
CA ALA A 108 -7.23 -11.41 11.88
C ALA A 108 -7.81 -10.65 13.08
N ASP A 109 -7.44 -9.38 13.27
CA ASP A 109 -7.92 -8.57 14.39
C ASP A 109 -9.14 -7.72 14.00
N ASN A 110 -10.31 -8.15 14.40
CA ASN A 110 -11.57 -7.45 14.16
C ASN A 110 -11.66 -6.06 14.81
N SER A 111 -10.72 -5.68 15.67
CA SER A 111 -10.66 -4.35 16.27
C SER A 111 -9.90 -3.34 15.42
N THR A 112 -9.14 -3.80 14.43
CA THR A 112 -8.37 -2.95 13.51
C THR A 112 -9.31 -2.14 12.62
N LEU A 113 -9.08 -0.83 12.53
CA LEU A 113 -9.86 0.09 11.71
C LEU A 113 -9.46 -0.03 10.22
N VAL A 114 -10.39 0.31 9.32
CA VAL A 114 -10.11 0.37 7.88
C VAL A 114 -8.89 1.25 7.59
N ILE A 115 -8.81 2.44 8.22
CA ILE A 115 -7.66 3.34 8.07
C ILE A 115 -6.35 2.71 8.56
N GLN A 116 -6.37 1.91 9.62
CA GLN A 116 -5.15 1.22 10.09
C GLN A 116 -4.68 0.17 9.09
N HIS A 117 -5.60 -0.59 8.47
CA HIS A 117 -5.24 -1.53 7.39
C HIS A 117 -4.59 -0.81 6.21
N LEU A 118 -5.14 0.33 5.78
CA LEU A 118 -4.57 1.15 4.70
C LEU A 118 -3.18 1.66 5.07
N LEU A 119 -3.03 2.25 6.27
CA LEU A 119 -1.75 2.79 6.74
C LEU A 119 -0.68 1.71 6.91
N LEU A 120 -1.02 0.51 7.37
CA LEU A 120 -0.08 -0.61 7.49
C LEU A 120 0.41 -1.07 6.12
N GLY A 121 -0.50 -1.19 5.14
CA GLY A 121 -0.13 -1.49 3.76
C GLY A 121 0.77 -0.42 3.14
N MET A 122 0.38 0.86 3.27
CA MET A 122 1.18 1.99 2.80
C MET A 122 2.55 2.04 3.49
N ASN A 123 2.62 1.78 4.80
CA ASN A 123 3.88 1.75 5.55
C ASN A 123 4.85 0.70 4.99
N ALA A 124 4.40 -0.54 4.79
CA ALA A 124 5.24 -1.58 4.20
C ALA A 124 5.63 -1.23 2.75
N HIS A 125 4.65 -0.80 1.94
CA HIS A 125 4.85 -0.57 0.52
C HIS A 125 5.73 0.66 0.25
N ILE A 126 5.39 1.84 0.80
CA ILE A 126 6.13 3.07 0.50
C ILE A 126 7.48 3.09 1.22
N ASN A 127 7.51 2.81 2.52
CA ASN A 127 8.74 2.94 3.31
C ASN A 127 9.79 1.85 3.04
N LEU A 128 9.39 0.67 2.53
CA LEU A 128 10.31 -0.43 2.20
C LEU A 128 10.38 -0.66 0.68
N ASP A 129 9.24 -1.05 0.07
CA ASP A 129 9.26 -1.58 -1.29
C ASP A 129 9.62 -0.54 -2.34
N LEU A 130 9.19 0.72 -2.17
CA LEU A 130 9.52 1.78 -3.13
C LEU A 130 11.03 2.01 -3.23
N GLY A 131 11.73 2.06 -2.10
CA GLY A 131 13.19 2.24 -2.11
C GLY A 131 13.91 1.06 -2.74
N VAL A 132 13.45 -0.18 -2.48
CA VAL A 132 14.02 -1.39 -3.12
C VAL A 132 13.76 -1.38 -4.63
N ALA A 133 12.53 -1.08 -5.07
CA ALA A 133 12.18 -1.03 -6.49
C ALA A 133 12.96 0.06 -7.23
N THR A 134 13.07 1.27 -6.64
CA THR A 134 13.85 2.38 -7.21
C THR A 134 15.33 2.02 -7.32
N GLY A 135 15.92 1.47 -6.26
CA GLY A 135 17.31 1.03 -6.27
C GLY A 135 17.58 -0.07 -7.30
N LEU A 136 16.64 -0.99 -7.51
CA LEU A 136 16.75 -2.04 -8.53
C LEU A 136 16.73 -1.47 -9.95
N ILE A 137 15.77 -0.60 -10.26
CA ILE A 137 15.60 -0.02 -11.62
C ILE A 137 16.75 0.92 -11.97
N MET A 138 17.32 1.61 -10.98
CA MET A 138 18.43 2.55 -11.15
C MET A 138 19.79 1.92 -10.90
N GLN A 139 19.91 0.60 -10.81
CA GLN A 139 21.18 -0.06 -10.59
C GLN A 139 22.17 0.24 -11.73
N GLY A 140 23.30 0.87 -11.39
CA GLY A 140 24.32 1.27 -12.37
C GLY A 140 24.03 2.57 -13.14
N VAL A 141 22.96 3.30 -12.76
CA VAL A 141 22.59 4.59 -13.34
C VAL A 141 22.46 5.63 -12.19
N LEU A 142 22.68 6.90 -12.49
CA LEU A 142 22.51 7.97 -11.50
C LEU A 142 21.03 8.14 -11.12
N LEU A 143 20.73 8.09 -9.83
CA LEU A 143 19.37 8.25 -9.29
C LEU A 143 18.74 9.61 -9.64
N GLU A 144 19.55 10.66 -9.76
CA GLU A 144 19.09 12.00 -10.15
C GLU A 144 18.31 11.99 -11.48
N GLY A 145 18.63 11.06 -12.37
CA GLY A 145 17.93 10.92 -13.66
C GLY A 145 16.45 10.56 -13.56
N ILE A 146 15.97 10.06 -12.42
CA ILE A 146 14.54 9.75 -12.18
C ILE A 146 13.90 10.70 -11.16
N HIS A 147 14.63 11.64 -10.60
CA HIS A 147 14.16 12.45 -9.46
C HIS A 147 12.90 13.25 -9.78
N ASN A 148 12.83 13.88 -10.97
CA ASN A 148 11.66 14.65 -11.39
C ASN A 148 10.44 13.74 -11.55
N ASP A 149 10.59 12.61 -12.23
CA ASP A 149 9.52 11.61 -12.40
C ASP A 149 9.07 11.02 -11.05
N PHE A 150 10.03 10.73 -10.16
CA PHE A 150 9.75 10.28 -8.81
C PHE A 150 8.92 11.32 -8.03
N ASN A 151 9.19 12.62 -8.21
CA ASN A 151 8.42 13.69 -7.57
C ASN A 151 7.05 13.90 -8.23
N THR A 152 6.89 13.65 -9.53
CA THR A 152 5.59 13.72 -10.22
C THR A 152 4.58 12.76 -9.58
N ILE A 153 5.02 11.58 -9.12
CA ILE A 153 4.17 10.66 -8.34
C ILE A 153 3.64 11.33 -7.05
N ASN A 154 4.39 12.23 -6.41
CA ASN A 154 3.89 12.96 -5.23
C ASN A 154 2.67 13.81 -5.57
N ALA A 155 2.68 14.49 -6.72
CA ALA A 155 1.54 15.29 -7.19
C ALA A 155 0.33 14.38 -7.49
N ILE A 156 0.54 13.22 -8.10
CA ILE A 156 -0.50 12.24 -8.38
C ILE A 156 -1.14 11.77 -7.06
N LEU A 157 -0.33 11.34 -6.09
CA LEU A 157 -0.83 10.88 -4.79
C LEU A 157 -1.57 12.00 -4.05
N ALA A 158 -1.04 13.23 -4.07
CA ALA A 158 -1.68 14.38 -3.44
C ALA A 158 -3.07 14.65 -4.05
N SER A 159 -3.21 14.54 -5.37
CA SER A 159 -4.50 14.74 -6.05
C SER A 159 -5.57 13.71 -5.68
N MET A 160 -5.18 12.58 -5.09
CA MET A 160 -6.09 11.50 -4.71
C MET A 160 -6.51 11.55 -3.23
N ILE A 161 -5.83 12.38 -2.41
CA ILE A 161 -6.06 12.42 -0.94
C ILE A 161 -7.52 12.77 -0.63
N ASP A 162 -8.04 13.85 -1.21
CA ASP A 162 -9.41 14.31 -0.95
C ASP A 162 -10.45 13.22 -1.25
N ASN A 163 -10.28 12.50 -2.36
CA ASN A 163 -11.16 11.39 -2.72
C ASN A 163 -11.09 10.24 -1.69
N ILE A 164 -9.91 9.93 -1.19
CA ILE A 164 -9.71 8.88 -0.18
C ILE A 164 -10.36 9.31 1.15
N GLU A 165 -10.19 10.55 1.57
CA GLU A 165 -10.81 11.11 2.78
C GLU A 165 -12.34 11.07 2.68
N ASP A 166 -12.91 11.45 1.54
CA ASP A 166 -14.35 11.36 1.29
C ASP A 166 -14.84 9.92 1.36
N CYS A 167 -14.13 8.97 0.77
CA CYS A 167 -14.45 7.55 0.88
C CYS A 167 -14.42 7.08 2.33
N LEU A 168 -13.39 7.42 3.10
CA LEU A 168 -13.27 7.07 4.51
C LEU A 168 -14.39 7.65 5.36
N THR A 169 -14.79 8.91 5.11
CA THR A 169 -15.93 9.54 5.83
C THR A 169 -17.27 8.88 5.49
N THR A 170 -17.41 8.34 4.29
CA THR A 170 -18.60 7.56 3.88
C THR A 170 -18.62 6.18 4.54
N ILE A 171 -17.45 5.58 4.79
CA ILE A 171 -17.30 4.31 5.52
C ILE A 171 -17.56 4.51 7.00
N ASN A 172 -17.08 5.61 7.57
CA ASN A 172 -17.25 5.94 8.96
C ASN A 172 -17.44 7.47 9.14
N PRO A 173 -18.66 7.94 9.45
CA PRO A 173 -18.93 9.37 9.65
C PRO A 173 -18.10 10.02 10.77
N LEU A 174 -17.59 9.23 11.72
CA LEU A 174 -16.75 9.74 12.82
C LEU A 174 -15.31 10.03 12.36
N MET A 175 -14.92 9.66 11.13
CA MET A 175 -13.61 10.03 10.59
C MET A 175 -13.41 11.55 10.56
N LYS A 176 -14.49 12.33 10.33
CA LYS A 176 -14.46 13.81 10.45
C LYS A 176 -14.12 14.30 11.85
N LEU A 177 -14.36 13.50 12.89
CA LEU A 177 -13.99 13.85 14.27
C LEU A 177 -12.51 13.65 14.55
N LEU A 178 -11.81 12.85 13.72
CA LEU A 178 -10.36 12.70 13.80
C LEU A 178 -9.61 13.96 13.34
N ASP A 179 -10.19 14.74 12.41
CA ASP A 179 -9.70 16.07 12.01
C ASP A 179 -9.80 17.12 13.12
N LEU A 180 -10.60 16.88 14.13
CA LEU A 180 -10.63 17.76 15.27
C LEU A 180 -9.34 17.53 16.09
N LYS A 181 -8.46 18.52 16.11
CA LYS A 181 -7.20 18.65 16.89
C LYS A 181 -7.30 18.25 18.38
N ILE A 182 -8.43 17.70 18.80
CA ILE A 182 -8.77 17.31 20.16
C ILE A 182 -8.13 15.96 20.57
N PHE A 183 -7.77 15.10 19.60
CA PHE A 183 -7.43 13.71 19.92
C PHE A 183 -6.00 13.26 19.58
N ASN A 184 -5.07 14.14 19.15
CA ASN A 184 -3.71 13.75 18.76
C ASN A 184 -3.64 12.48 17.87
N TYR A 185 -4.73 12.15 17.15
CA TYR A 185 -4.70 11.17 16.08
C TYR A 185 -3.79 11.67 14.95
N ASP A 186 -3.57 13.00 14.93
CA ASP A 186 -2.51 13.65 14.16
C ASP A 186 -1.15 12.97 14.38
N GLU A 187 -0.81 12.49 15.58
CA GLU A 187 0.46 11.78 15.78
C GLU A 187 0.54 10.46 15.01
N MET A 188 -0.57 9.76 14.78
CA MET A 188 -0.58 8.52 14.01
C MET A 188 -0.61 8.81 12.49
N LEU A 189 -1.34 9.84 12.05
CA LEU A 189 -1.39 10.29 10.65
C LEU A 189 -0.19 11.17 10.30
N VAL A 190 0.28 12.03 11.22
CA VAL A 190 1.48 12.85 11.06
C VAL A 190 2.76 12.01 11.14
N SER A 191 2.78 10.93 11.91
CA SER A 191 3.90 9.98 11.88
C SER A 191 3.98 9.22 10.55
N PHE A 192 2.88 9.15 9.78
CA PHE A 192 2.86 8.64 8.42
C PHE A 192 2.55 9.75 7.42
N SER A 193 3.51 10.63 7.14
CA SER A 193 3.46 11.52 5.98
C SER A 193 3.92 10.74 4.73
N ILE A 194 3.08 10.69 3.69
CA ILE A 194 3.44 10.10 2.40
C ILE A 194 4.70 10.76 1.84
N SER A 195 4.82 12.09 1.95
CA SER A 195 6.02 12.82 1.54
C SER A 195 7.26 12.33 2.31
N THR A 196 7.21 12.31 3.64
CA THR A 196 8.33 11.82 4.47
C THR A 196 8.67 10.35 4.18
N ALA A 197 7.66 9.50 3.94
CA ALA A 197 7.87 8.10 3.59
C ALA A 197 8.59 7.96 2.24
N ARG A 198 8.23 8.79 1.25
CA ARG A 198 8.86 8.80 -0.07
C ARG A 198 10.29 9.37 -0.03
N ASP A 199 10.53 10.44 0.73
CA ASP A 199 11.88 10.97 0.96
C ASP A 199 12.78 9.92 1.61
N GLY A 200 12.23 9.19 2.59
CA GLY A 200 12.91 8.05 3.21
C GLY A 200 13.14 6.88 2.26
N ALA A 201 12.23 6.64 1.30
CA ALA A 201 12.40 5.62 0.26
C ALA A 201 13.48 6.03 -0.75
N TRP A 202 13.55 7.32 -1.11
CA TRP A 202 14.60 7.86 -1.96
C TRP A 202 15.98 7.66 -1.33
N SER A 203 16.18 8.15 -0.09
CA SER A 203 17.45 7.96 0.65
C SER A 203 17.81 6.48 0.79
N PHE A 204 16.82 5.60 0.94
CA PHE A 204 17.05 4.17 1.00
C PHE A 204 17.48 3.58 -0.35
N ALA A 205 16.92 4.07 -1.47
CA ALA A 205 17.37 3.68 -2.80
C ALA A 205 18.82 4.09 -3.05
N GLU A 206 19.23 5.29 -2.59
CA GLU A 206 20.62 5.75 -2.65
C GLU A 206 21.55 4.82 -1.85
N ASP A 207 21.17 4.47 -0.63
CA ASP A 207 21.92 3.51 0.20
C ASP A 207 22.08 2.16 -0.49
N LEU A 208 21.03 1.64 -1.14
CA LEU A 208 21.03 0.35 -1.81
C LEU A 208 21.84 0.37 -3.10
N SER A 209 21.85 1.46 -3.85
CA SER A 209 22.56 1.58 -5.13
C SER A 209 24.08 1.33 -4.99
N ASN A 210 24.61 1.58 -3.79
CA ASN A 210 26.03 1.42 -3.45
C ASN A 210 26.36 0.07 -2.80
N LYS A 211 25.38 -0.84 -2.63
CA LYS A 211 25.56 -2.13 -1.96
C LYS A 211 25.38 -3.29 -2.93
N LYS A 212 25.99 -4.43 -2.61
CA LYS A 212 25.92 -5.67 -3.39
C LYS A 212 25.84 -6.88 -2.46
N ASP A 213 25.39 -7.99 -2.99
CA ASP A 213 25.37 -9.29 -2.35
C ASP A 213 24.79 -9.26 -0.93
N ILE A 214 25.53 -9.79 0.03
CA ILE A 214 25.07 -9.88 1.43
C ILE A 214 24.82 -8.52 2.09
N ASP A 215 25.55 -7.48 1.71
CA ASP A 215 25.36 -6.13 2.27
C ASP A 215 24.06 -5.50 1.77
N TYR A 216 23.65 -5.80 0.53
CA TYR A 216 22.37 -5.40 -0.04
C TYR A 216 21.21 -6.05 0.74
N GLU A 217 21.25 -7.37 0.94
CA GLU A 217 20.23 -8.11 1.68
C GLU A 217 20.16 -7.68 3.15
N ASN A 218 21.29 -7.48 3.82
CA ASN A 218 21.34 -7.00 5.19
C ASN A 218 20.74 -5.58 5.32
N CYS A 219 20.97 -4.71 4.34
CA CYS A 219 20.42 -3.36 4.33
C CYS A 219 18.87 -3.40 4.22
N ILE A 220 18.32 -4.25 3.34
CA ILE A 220 16.89 -4.47 3.23
C ILE A 220 16.30 -5.02 4.53
N ALA A 221 16.91 -6.03 5.12
CA ALA A 221 16.45 -6.64 6.37
C ALA A 221 16.46 -5.62 7.54
N ALA A 222 17.49 -4.80 7.64
CA ALA A 222 17.58 -3.74 8.65
C ALA A 222 16.49 -2.66 8.45
N ARG A 223 16.22 -2.29 7.20
CA ARG A 223 15.15 -1.35 6.85
C ARG A 223 13.78 -1.95 7.20
N ASP A 224 13.50 -3.18 6.79
CA ASP A 224 12.25 -3.90 7.05
C ASP A 224 11.92 -3.93 8.55
N LYS A 225 12.91 -4.24 9.39
CA LYS A 225 12.73 -4.22 10.85
C LYS A 225 12.35 -2.83 11.40
N ARG A 226 12.91 -1.74 10.86
CA ARG A 226 12.52 -0.38 11.23
C ARG A 226 11.08 -0.07 10.80
N ILE A 227 10.69 -0.51 9.60
CA ILE A 227 9.35 -0.30 9.08
C ILE A 227 8.32 -1.12 9.85
N GLU A 228 8.65 -2.35 10.27
CA GLU A 228 7.85 -3.11 11.22
C GLU A 228 7.62 -2.35 12.54
N GLN A 229 8.67 -1.74 13.10
CA GLN A 229 8.56 -0.95 14.34
C GLN A 229 7.60 0.24 14.19
N LEU A 230 7.69 0.98 13.07
CA LEU A 230 6.73 2.05 12.74
C LEU A 230 5.31 1.50 12.62
N GLY A 231 5.13 0.39 11.91
CA GLY A 231 3.85 -0.27 11.75
C GLY A 231 3.23 -0.73 13.07
N ASN A 232 4.03 -1.14 14.05
CA ASN A 232 3.52 -1.51 15.38
C ASN A 232 2.86 -0.32 16.09
N GLY A 233 3.34 0.91 15.89
CA GLY A 233 2.69 2.13 16.38
C GLY A 233 1.32 2.37 15.73
N ILE A 234 1.19 2.05 14.43
CA ILE A 234 -0.08 2.13 13.69
C ILE A 234 -1.06 1.05 14.16
N ALA A 235 -0.59 -0.20 14.26
CA ALA A 235 -1.41 -1.34 14.65
C ALA A 235 -1.93 -1.22 16.08
N LYS A 236 -1.09 -0.73 17.00
CA LYS A 236 -1.39 -0.66 18.44
C LYS A 236 -1.12 0.75 18.98
N PRO A 237 -2.04 1.70 18.77
CA PRO A 237 -1.88 3.06 19.27
C PRO A 237 -1.62 3.07 20.79
N HIS A 238 -0.67 3.87 21.23
CA HIS A 238 -0.31 3.99 22.64
C HIS A 238 -1.24 4.97 23.36
N GLY A 239 -1.55 4.67 24.62
CA GLY A 239 -2.39 5.51 25.47
C GLY A 239 -3.85 5.05 25.57
N PHE A 240 -4.43 5.29 26.76
CA PHE A 240 -5.80 4.89 27.08
C PHE A 240 -6.83 5.62 26.22
N LEU A 241 -6.64 6.93 26.02
CA LEU A 241 -7.57 7.77 25.27
C LEU A 241 -7.65 7.37 23.80
N LEU A 242 -6.49 7.13 23.15
CA LEU A 242 -6.45 6.69 21.74
C LEU A 242 -7.13 5.32 21.57
N LYS A 243 -6.94 4.39 22.49
CA LYS A 243 -7.61 3.10 22.47
C LYS A 243 -9.12 3.21 22.62
N LEU A 244 -9.58 4.15 23.47
CA LEU A 244 -11.01 4.41 23.65
C LEU A 244 -11.62 5.01 22.38
N VAL A 245 -10.95 6.00 21.79
CA VAL A 245 -11.38 6.63 20.52
C VAL A 245 -11.44 5.60 19.40
N ALA A 246 -10.39 4.78 19.24
CA ALA A 246 -10.37 3.71 18.24
C ALA A 246 -11.56 2.74 18.40
N LYS A 247 -11.91 2.36 19.65
CA LYS A 247 -13.08 1.51 19.94
C LYS A 247 -14.40 2.20 19.53
N ILE A 248 -14.55 3.50 19.81
CA ILE A 248 -15.74 4.24 19.42
C ILE A 248 -15.84 4.31 17.90
N ILE A 249 -14.77 4.64 17.20
CA ILE A 249 -14.74 4.68 15.73
C ILE A 249 -15.09 3.30 15.16
N ARG A 250 -14.47 2.23 15.68
CA ARG A 250 -14.74 0.86 15.23
C ARG A 250 -16.20 0.44 15.43
N PHE A 251 -16.85 0.92 16.49
CA PHE A 251 -18.26 0.64 16.73
C PHE A 251 -19.18 1.18 15.62
N PHE A 252 -18.87 2.36 15.10
CA PHE A 252 -19.66 3.03 14.04
C PHE A 252 -19.16 2.70 12.62
N GLU A 253 -17.99 2.09 12.50
CA GLU A 253 -17.42 1.72 11.20
C GLU A 253 -18.21 0.60 10.53
N LYS A 254 -18.37 0.70 9.20
CA LYS A 254 -19.03 -0.35 8.41
C LYS A 254 -18.28 -1.66 8.53
N LYS A 255 -19.03 -2.72 8.82
CA LYS A 255 -18.49 -4.05 9.09
C LYS A 255 -18.47 -4.97 7.87
N ASN A 256 -19.24 -4.63 6.82
CA ASN A 256 -19.27 -5.43 5.61
C ASN A 256 -18.04 -5.06 4.74
N VAL A 257 -17.10 -6.00 4.68
CA VAL A 257 -15.82 -5.81 3.98
C VAL A 257 -16.03 -5.55 2.49
N ALA A 258 -16.90 -6.30 1.82
CA ALA A 258 -17.19 -6.11 0.40
C ALA A 258 -17.80 -4.72 0.12
N GLU A 259 -18.66 -4.20 1.02
CA GLU A 259 -19.20 -2.84 0.91
C GLU A 259 -18.11 -1.78 1.07
N VAL A 260 -17.17 -2.01 2.01
CA VAL A 260 -16.03 -1.09 2.23
C VAL A 260 -15.10 -1.08 1.00
N ILE A 261 -14.76 -2.26 0.45
CA ILE A 261 -13.95 -2.37 -0.78
C ILE A 261 -14.59 -1.58 -1.92
N LYS A 262 -15.90 -1.78 -2.16
CA LYS A 262 -16.63 -1.05 -3.21
C LYS A 262 -16.60 0.47 -3.01
N LYS A 263 -16.71 0.95 -1.77
CA LYS A 263 -16.64 2.38 -1.46
C LYS A 263 -15.26 2.96 -1.65
N LEU A 264 -14.21 2.23 -1.29
CA LEU A 264 -12.83 2.65 -1.53
C LEU A 264 -12.50 2.67 -3.03
N GLY A 265 -13.19 1.86 -3.85
CA GLY A 265 -13.05 1.79 -5.30
C GLY A 265 -13.80 2.88 -6.09
N MET A 266 -14.72 3.60 -5.45
CA MET A 266 -15.44 4.74 -6.07
C MET A 266 -14.53 5.95 -6.17
#